data_9a8d80e02d64c6927481d19307936c58
#
_entry.id   9a8d80e02d64c6927481d19307936c58
#
_cell.length_a   1.000
_cell.length_b   1.000
_cell.length_c   1.000
_cell.angle_alpha   90.00
_cell.angle_beta   90.00
_cell.angle_gamma   90.00
#
_symmetry.space_group_name_H-M   'P 1'
#
loop_
_entity.id
_entity.type
_entity.pdbx_description
1 polymer ?
#
loop_
_entity_poly.entity_id
_entity_poly.type
_entity_poly.pdbx_seq_one_letter_code
_entity_poly.pdbx_strand_id
1 'polypeptide(L)'
;MYNLKNIIDKEFNSNLNEYHEIPWIIINSYFKNNHLERLVRHQIESYNNFVTYELPRTIEMFNPVTIHSEHDYVAELDKYKLEIFITFENFNIYRPQIHENNGATKLMFPHEARLRNFTYASNMNIDINIKYVVRNGENLDMIQTFHKKLSKIHIGKLPIMLRSNICVLKQYDYLDHNITGECKMDAGGYFIINGSEKTCLVQERAAENQVYCFDTSKRNN
;
A
#
# COMPACT_ATOMS: atom_id res chain seq x y z
N MET A 1 -21.25 -8.41 -4.07
CA MET A 1 -21.50 -9.06 -5.36
C MET A 1 -22.80 -8.52 -5.91
N TYR A 2 -22.78 -7.70 -6.94
CA TYR A 2 -24.00 -7.30 -7.65
C TYR A 2 -24.59 -8.57 -8.30
N ASN A 3 -25.86 -8.84 -8.02
CA ASN A 3 -26.52 -10.00 -8.57
C ASN A 3 -26.82 -9.69 -10.04
N LEU A 4 -25.90 -10.04 -10.94
CA LEU A 4 -26.00 -9.87 -12.40
C LEU A 4 -27.33 -10.36 -12.95
N LYS A 5 -27.87 -11.44 -12.36
CA LYS A 5 -29.16 -12.00 -12.73
C LYS A 5 -30.31 -10.99 -12.52
N ASN A 6 -30.31 -10.26 -11.39
CA ASN A 6 -31.35 -9.25 -11.10
C ASN A 6 -31.26 -8.02 -12.01
N ILE A 7 -30.10 -7.70 -12.55
CA ILE A 7 -29.89 -6.59 -13.49
C ILE A 7 -30.42 -7.01 -14.87
N ILE A 8 -30.05 -8.22 -15.29
CA ILE A 8 -30.50 -8.78 -16.57
C ILE A 8 -32.03 -8.96 -16.56
N ASP A 9 -32.59 -9.53 -15.49
CA ASP A 9 -34.06 -9.78 -15.37
C ASP A 9 -34.88 -8.47 -15.27
N LYS A 10 -34.30 -7.36 -14.78
CA LYS A 10 -34.97 -6.06 -14.70
C LYS A 10 -35.01 -5.28 -16.01
N GLU A 11 -34.01 -5.41 -16.84
CA GLU A 11 -33.90 -4.68 -18.11
C GLU A 11 -34.35 -5.51 -19.32
N PHE A 12 -34.41 -6.84 -19.18
CA PHE A 12 -34.89 -7.76 -20.21
C PHE A 12 -36.31 -8.27 -19.91
N ASN A 13 -37.30 -7.40 -20.01
CA ASN A 13 -38.64 -7.89 -20.16
C ASN A 13 -38.87 -8.35 -21.62
N SER A 14 -38.76 -9.65 -21.84
CA SER A 14 -39.46 -10.42 -22.85
C SER A 14 -38.86 -10.78 -24.21
N ASN A 15 -37.69 -10.43 -24.62
CA ASN A 15 -37.11 -10.99 -25.86
C ASN A 15 -35.62 -11.30 -25.80
N LEU A 16 -35.31 -12.52 -25.41
CA LEU A 16 -33.96 -13.12 -25.38
C LEU A 16 -33.28 -13.29 -26.76
N ASN A 17 -33.81 -12.68 -27.82
CA ASN A 17 -33.26 -12.82 -29.16
C ASN A 17 -32.13 -11.81 -29.49
N GLU A 18 -31.80 -10.89 -28.59
CA GLU A 18 -30.77 -9.89 -28.80
C GLU A 18 -29.56 -10.11 -27.88
N TYR A 19 -28.93 -11.29 -27.98
CA TYR A 19 -27.66 -11.56 -27.27
C TYR A 19 -26.56 -10.54 -27.51
N HIS A 20 -26.67 -9.76 -28.58
CA HIS A 20 -25.71 -8.70 -28.92
C HIS A 20 -25.78 -7.48 -27.98
N GLU A 21 -26.92 -7.24 -27.33
CA GLU A 21 -27.09 -6.08 -26.42
C GLU A 21 -26.68 -6.38 -24.99
N ILE A 22 -26.66 -7.67 -24.58
CA ILE A 22 -26.28 -8.07 -23.22
C ILE A 22 -24.91 -7.52 -22.78
N PRO A 23 -23.85 -7.63 -23.60
CA PRO A 23 -22.54 -7.07 -23.23
C PRO A 23 -22.59 -5.57 -22.96
N TRP A 24 -23.34 -4.82 -23.77
CA TRP A 24 -23.48 -3.37 -23.62
C TRP A 24 -24.23 -2.97 -22.36
N ILE A 25 -25.26 -3.72 -21.98
CA ILE A 25 -26.02 -3.52 -20.75
C ILE A 25 -25.12 -3.78 -19.53
N ILE A 26 -24.32 -4.84 -19.57
CA ILE A 26 -23.37 -5.16 -18.49
C ILE A 26 -22.33 -4.04 -18.36
N ILE A 27 -21.74 -3.58 -19.47
CA ILE A 27 -20.74 -2.51 -19.49
C ILE A 27 -21.37 -1.21 -18.97
N ASN A 28 -22.53 -0.83 -19.46
CA ASN A 28 -23.22 0.39 -19.02
C ASN A 28 -23.59 0.31 -17.53
N SER A 29 -24.06 -0.84 -17.04
CA SER A 29 -24.34 -1.03 -15.62
C SER A 29 -23.09 -0.94 -14.76
N TYR A 30 -21.96 -1.47 -15.24
CA TYR A 30 -20.68 -1.38 -14.54
C TYR A 30 -20.21 0.06 -14.37
N PHE A 31 -20.34 0.90 -15.42
CA PHE A 31 -19.88 2.29 -15.41
C PHE A 31 -20.95 3.31 -14.95
N LYS A 32 -22.20 2.89 -14.70
CA LYS A 32 -23.29 3.79 -14.32
C LYS A 32 -23.01 4.63 -13.08
N ASN A 33 -22.33 4.02 -12.07
CA ASN A 33 -21.96 4.69 -10.84
C ASN A 33 -20.44 4.79 -10.75
N ASN A 34 -19.92 5.98 -10.36
CA ASN A 34 -18.49 6.23 -10.14
C ASN A 34 -17.61 5.78 -11.33
N HIS A 35 -18.01 6.14 -12.54
CA HIS A 35 -17.32 5.70 -13.76
C HIS A 35 -15.81 6.03 -13.77
N LEU A 36 -15.40 7.16 -13.21
CA LEU A 36 -13.98 7.55 -13.11
C LEU A 36 -13.20 6.62 -12.19
N GLU A 37 -13.74 6.33 -11.00
CA GLU A 37 -13.11 5.41 -10.05
C GLU A 37 -12.98 3.99 -10.65
N ARG A 38 -13.96 3.56 -11.45
CA ARG A 38 -13.93 2.25 -12.12
C ARG A 38 -12.76 2.07 -13.08
N LEU A 39 -12.33 3.14 -13.76
CA LEU A 39 -11.22 3.10 -14.69
C LEU A 39 -9.86 2.79 -13.99
N VAL A 40 -9.69 3.28 -12.76
CA VAL A 40 -8.43 3.17 -12.00
C VAL A 40 -8.54 2.27 -10.77
N ARG A 41 -9.65 1.56 -10.64
CA ARG A 41 -9.97 0.73 -9.48
C ARG A 41 -8.85 -0.25 -9.13
N HIS A 42 -8.30 -0.92 -10.12
CA HIS A 42 -7.21 -1.89 -9.94
C HIS A 42 -5.96 -1.26 -9.31
N GLN A 43 -5.62 -0.03 -9.66
CA GLN A 43 -4.51 0.71 -9.06
C GLN A 43 -4.81 1.06 -7.60
N ILE A 44 -5.95 1.69 -7.35
CA ILE A 44 -6.35 2.16 -6.02
C ILE A 44 -6.54 1.00 -5.05
N GLU A 45 -7.24 -0.06 -5.45
CA GLU A 45 -7.47 -1.25 -4.59
C GLU A 45 -6.16 -1.97 -4.27
N SER A 46 -5.28 -2.16 -5.26
CA SER A 46 -3.97 -2.77 -5.04
C SER A 46 -3.13 -1.96 -4.05
N TYR A 47 -3.08 -0.63 -4.20
CA TYR A 47 -2.37 0.24 -3.28
C TYR A 47 -2.97 0.24 -1.87
N ASN A 48 -4.30 0.28 -1.75
CA ASN A 48 -4.99 0.20 -0.47
C ASN A 48 -4.71 -1.13 0.24
N ASN A 49 -4.74 -2.25 -0.49
CA ASN A 49 -4.38 -3.56 0.06
C ASN A 49 -2.93 -3.58 0.56
N PHE A 50 -2.00 -3.05 -0.24
CA PHE A 50 -0.60 -2.94 0.15
C PHE A 50 -0.43 -2.16 1.45
N VAL A 51 -1.03 -0.98 1.58
CA VAL A 51 -0.87 -0.13 2.76
C VAL A 51 -1.55 -0.71 4.00
N THR A 52 -2.73 -1.34 3.83
CA THR A 52 -3.54 -1.81 4.96
C THR A 52 -3.11 -3.18 5.47
N TYR A 53 -2.68 -4.08 4.59
CA TYR A 53 -2.41 -5.48 4.95
C TYR A 53 -0.96 -5.90 4.72
N GLU A 54 -0.43 -5.67 3.51
CA GLU A 54 0.87 -6.22 3.14
C GLU A 54 2.03 -5.53 3.88
N LEU A 55 1.99 -4.22 4.00
CA LEU A 55 3.07 -3.46 4.64
C LEU A 55 3.19 -3.76 6.14
N PRO A 56 2.10 -3.72 6.95
CA PRO A 56 2.17 -4.16 8.36
C PRO A 56 2.61 -5.62 8.50
N ARG A 57 2.07 -6.51 7.69
CA ARG A 57 2.42 -7.93 7.70
C ARG A 57 3.89 -8.16 7.38
N THR A 58 4.45 -7.42 6.41
CA THR A 58 5.87 -7.52 6.09
C THR A 58 6.74 -7.14 7.27
N ILE A 59 6.38 -6.09 8.02
CA ILE A 59 7.10 -5.68 9.22
C ILE A 59 7.02 -6.76 10.30
N GLU A 60 5.85 -7.35 10.50
CA GLU A 60 5.65 -8.44 11.48
C GLU A 60 6.46 -9.68 11.14
N MET A 61 6.59 -10.03 9.85
CA MET A 61 7.34 -11.21 9.41
C MET A 61 8.84 -11.15 9.76
N PHE A 62 9.41 -9.96 9.92
CA PHE A 62 10.80 -9.78 10.32
C PHE A 62 11.03 -9.82 11.83
N ASN A 63 9.98 -9.94 12.64
CA ASN A 63 10.07 -9.97 14.09
C ASN A 63 10.26 -11.41 14.64
N PRO A 64 11.16 -11.61 15.60
CA PRO A 64 12.23 -10.71 16.04
C PRO A 64 13.48 -10.82 15.17
N VAL A 65 14.20 -9.74 14.98
CA VAL A 65 15.54 -9.76 14.38
C VAL A 65 16.54 -10.08 15.49
N THR A 66 17.25 -11.21 15.37
CA THR A 66 18.27 -11.61 16.32
C THR A 66 19.65 -11.24 15.82
N ILE A 67 20.42 -10.55 16.67
CA ILE A 67 21.80 -10.17 16.40
C ILE A 67 22.69 -10.83 17.45
N HIS A 68 23.70 -11.52 16.99
CA HIS A 68 24.73 -12.11 17.82
C HIS A 68 26.08 -12.00 17.10
N SER A 69 27.18 -12.02 17.87
CA SER A 69 28.52 -11.98 17.34
C SER A 69 29.16 -13.36 17.44
N GLU A 70 29.89 -13.76 16.42
CA GLU A 70 30.66 -15.02 16.43
C GLU A 70 31.70 -15.04 17.56
N HIS A 71 32.22 -13.90 17.97
CA HIS A 71 33.16 -13.77 19.08
C HIS A 71 32.54 -14.08 20.44
N ASP A 72 31.22 -13.97 20.57
CA ASP A 72 30.49 -14.23 21.81
C ASP A 72 29.94 -15.66 21.87
N TYR A 73 30.20 -16.48 20.85
CA TYR A 73 29.78 -17.86 20.80
C TYR A 73 30.70 -18.79 21.59
N VAL A 74 30.14 -19.60 22.48
CA VAL A 74 30.85 -20.63 23.26
C VAL A 74 30.44 -21.97 22.74
N ALA A 75 31.31 -22.60 21.96
CA ALA A 75 31.05 -23.87 21.28
C ALA A 75 30.75 -25.06 22.24
N GLU A 76 31.38 -25.06 23.42
CA GLU A 76 31.19 -26.13 24.41
C GLU A 76 29.76 -26.14 24.98
N LEU A 77 29.09 -25.00 25.06
CA LEU A 77 27.76 -24.84 25.64
C LEU A 77 26.68 -24.57 24.59
N ASP A 78 27.07 -24.39 23.32
CA ASP A 78 26.16 -24.01 22.21
C ASP A 78 25.33 -22.76 22.56
N LYS A 79 25.97 -21.77 23.15
CA LYS A 79 25.33 -20.53 23.62
C LYS A 79 26.16 -19.30 23.29
N TYR A 80 25.45 -18.16 23.09
CA TYR A 80 26.09 -16.85 22.96
C TYR A 80 26.11 -16.13 24.30
N LYS A 81 27.21 -15.43 24.60
CA LYS A 81 27.34 -14.57 25.79
C LYS A 81 26.43 -13.34 25.70
N LEU A 82 26.28 -12.78 24.50
CA LEU A 82 25.42 -11.65 24.23
C LEU A 82 24.49 -11.98 23.05
N GLU A 83 23.21 -11.85 23.27
CA GLU A 83 22.17 -11.89 22.21
C GLU A 83 21.35 -10.62 22.28
N ILE A 84 21.06 -10.05 21.13
CA ILE A 84 20.24 -8.85 20.99
C ILE A 84 19.02 -9.21 20.13
N PHE A 85 17.84 -9.01 20.69
CA PHE A 85 16.58 -9.22 20.00
C PHE A 85 15.96 -7.84 19.71
N ILE A 86 15.70 -7.56 18.46
CA ILE A 86 15.06 -6.33 18.01
C ILE A 86 13.66 -6.68 17.53
N THR A 87 12.65 -6.07 18.14
CA THR A 87 11.24 -6.20 17.73
C THR A 87 10.70 -4.86 17.29
N PHE A 88 9.95 -4.89 16.19
CA PHE A 88 9.29 -3.74 15.61
C PHE A 88 7.81 -3.75 16.01
N GLU A 89 7.33 -2.63 16.57
CA GLU A 89 5.97 -2.48 17.08
C GLU A 89 5.36 -1.16 16.60
N ASN A 90 4.04 -1.04 16.68
CA ASN A 90 3.31 0.22 16.48
C ASN A 90 3.69 0.95 15.18
N PHE A 91 3.67 0.23 14.06
CA PHE A 91 3.85 0.86 12.77
C PHE A 91 2.72 1.85 12.47
N ASN A 92 3.07 3.10 12.13
CA ASN A 92 2.13 4.16 11.85
C ASN A 92 2.52 4.95 10.60
N ILE A 93 1.51 5.25 9.77
CA ILE A 93 1.60 6.14 8.63
C ILE A 93 0.86 7.43 8.99
N TYR A 94 1.56 8.55 8.90
CA TYR A 94 0.99 9.87 9.24
C TYR A 94 0.34 10.51 8.00
N ARG A 95 -0.42 11.58 8.24
CA ARG A 95 -0.94 12.39 7.15
C ARG A 95 0.21 13.12 6.43
N PRO A 96 0.10 13.36 5.12
CA PRO A 96 1.13 14.12 4.39
C PRO A 96 1.20 15.55 4.91
N GLN A 97 2.39 16.00 5.22
CA GLN A 97 2.64 17.31 5.82
C GLN A 97 3.78 18.05 5.13
N ILE A 98 3.66 19.35 5.08
CA ILE A 98 4.72 20.27 4.64
C ILE A 98 5.24 21.00 5.87
N HIS A 99 6.53 21.00 6.05
CA HIS A 99 7.23 21.85 7.02
C HIS A 99 7.74 23.11 6.30
N GLU A 100 7.20 24.24 6.68
CA GLU A 100 7.59 25.52 6.12
C GLU A 100 8.86 26.06 6.82
N ASN A 101 9.59 26.93 6.16
CA ASN A 101 10.84 27.51 6.69
C ASN A 101 10.64 28.29 8.00
N ASN A 102 9.44 28.76 8.26
CA ASN A 102 9.07 29.42 9.52
C ASN A 102 8.76 28.46 10.67
N GLY A 103 8.95 27.14 10.47
CA GLY A 103 8.64 26.11 11.44
C GLY A 103 7.16 25.67 11.48
N ALA A 104 6.27 26.31 10.72
CA ALA A 104 4.89 25.89 10.65
C ALA A 104 4.75 24.57 9.90
N THR A 105 3.84 23.70 10.37
CA THR A 105 3.50 22.46 9.71
C THR A 105 2.07 22.53 9.22
N LYS A 106 1.86 22.25 7.95
CA LYS A 106 0.52 22.20 7.34
C LYS A 106 0.30 20.91 6.58
N LEU A 107 -0.98 20.60 6.34
CA LEU A 107 -1.37 19.45 5.53
C LEU A 107 -0.92 19.69 4.07
N MET A 108 -0.35 18.65 3.44
CA MET A 108 0.06 18.70 2.04
C MET A 108 -1.10 18.28 1.14
N PHE A 109 -1.49 19.13 0.21
CA PHE A 109 -2.40 18.77 -0.87
C PHE A 109 -1.63 18.38 -2.13
N PRO A 110 -2.19 17.47 -2.96
CA PRO A 110 -1.50 17.03 -4.18
C PRO A 110 -1.18 18.16 -5.14
N HIS A 111 -2.10 19.11 -5.32
CA HIS A 111 -1.89 20.29 -6.17
C HIS A 111 -0.67 21.12 -5.72
N GLU A 112 -0.53 21.34 -4.42
CA GLU A 112 0.62 22.06 -3.87
C GLU A 112 1.93 21.27 -4.08
N ALA A 113 1.89 19.95 -3.98
CA ALA A 113 3.05 19.11 -4.27
C ALA A 113 3.51 19.25 -5.73
N ARG A 114 2.58 19.36 -6.69
CA ARG A 114 2.92 19.63 -8.11
C ARG A 114 3.57 21.00 -8.30
N LEU A 115 2.96 22.06 -7.74
CA LEU A 115 3.44 23.43 -7.90
C LEU A 115 4.83 23.67 -7.28
N ARG A 116 5.11 23.02 -6.16
CA ARG A 116 6.36 23.21 -5.40
C ARG A 116 7.41 22.12 -5.68
N ASN A 117 7.18 21.26 -6.67
CA ASN A 117 8.06 20.14 -7.02
C ASN A 117 8.35 19.21 -5.83
N PHE A 118 7.34 18.97 -4.98
CA PHE A 118 7.45 18.03 -3.86
C PHE A 118 6.98 16.64 -4.26
N THR A 119 7.40 15.66 -3.47
CA THR A 119 6.82 14.33 -3.51
C THR A 119 5.64 14.28 -2.53
N TYR A 120 4.46 13.91 -3.04
CA TYR A 120 3.27 13.70 -2.22
C TYR A 120 3.39 12.41 -1.45
N ALA A 121 3.85 12.48 -0.20
CA ALA A 121 4.20 11.33 0.61
C ALA A 121 3.86 11.52 2.10
N SER A 122 3.66 10.41 2.78
CA SER A 122 3.46 10.33 4.23
C SER A 122 4.69 9.85 4.94
N ASN A 123 4.96 10.37 6.13
CA ASN A 123 5.99 9.85 7.01
C ASN A 123 5.55 8.53 7.64
N MET A 124 6.47 7.57 7.68
CA MET A 124 6.30 6.29 8.37
C MET A 124 7.16 6.26 9.61
N ASN A 125 6.57 5.91 10.73
CA ASN A 125 7.26 5.74 12.01
C ASN A 125 6.97 4.38 12.61
N ILE A 126 7.91 3.89 13.43
CA ILE A 126 7.82 2.62 14.11
C ILE A 126 8.40 2.73 15.51
N ASP A 127 7.91 1.92 16.43
CA ASP A 127 8.52 1.73 17.73
C ASP A 127 9.46 0.52 17.67
N ILE A 128 10.64 0.64 18.26
CA ILE A 128 11.65 -0.41 18.29
C ILE A 128 11.88 -0.82 19.74
N ASN A 129 11.66 -2.08 20.06
CA ASN A 129 12.03 -2.67 21.33
C ASN A 129 13.30 -3.49 21.15
N ILE A 130 14.32 -3.18 21.95
CA ILE A 130 15.61 -3.88 21.96
C ILE A 130 15.72 -4.60 23.29
N LYS A 131 15.83 -5.93 23.22
CA LYS A 131 16.08 -6.80 24.36
C LYS A 131 17.50 -7.33 24.29
N TYR A 132 18.32 -6.99 25.27
CA TYR A 132 19.66 -7.52 25.44
C TYR A 132 19.61 -8.68 26.42
N VAL A 133 20.17 -9.82 26.05
CA VAL A 133 20.33 -10.99 26.90
C VAL A 133 21.82 -11.23 27.09
N VAL A 134 22.32 -10.97 28.29
CA VAL A 134 23.73 -11.16 28.65
C VAL A 134 23.80 -12.40 29.55
N ARG A 135 24.66 -13.35 29.18
CA ARG A 135 24.89 -14.56 29.96
C ARG A 135 26.30 -14.52 30.52
N ASN A 136 26.40 -14.68 31.82
CA ASN A 136 27.65 -14.71 32.57
C ASN A 136 27.79 -16.01 33.37
N GLY A 137 29.00 -16.30 33.90
CA GLY A 137 29.32 -17.51 34.65
C GLY A 137 30.01 -18.55 33.79
N GLU A 138 30.61 -19.56 34.42
CA GLU A 138 31.33 -20.65 33.74
C GLU A 138 30.42 -21.43 32.79
N ASN A 139 29.15 -21.67 33.18
CA ASN A 139 28.16 -22.40 32.39
C ASN A 139 27.15 -21.47 31.68
N LEU A 140 27.38 -20.15 31.67
CA LEU A 140 26.46 -19.14 31.14
C LEU A 140 25.04 -19.17 31.77
N ASP A 141 24.95 -19.58 33.04
CA ASP A 141 23.68 -19.73 33.74
C ASP A 141 23.13 -18.44 34.34
N MET A 142 24.01 -17.42 34.54
CA MET A 142 23.59 -16.13 35.04
C MET A 142 23.07 -15.26 33.87
N ILE A 143 21.74 -15.18 33.74
CA ILE A 143 21.09 -14.41 32.68
C ILE A 143 20.67 -13.05 33.20
N GLN A 144 21.16 -12.00 32.58
CA GLN A 144 20.71 -10.62 32.79
C GLN A 144 20.02 -10.12 31.53
N THR A 145 18.83 -9.52 31.72
CA THR A 145 18.05 -9.02 30.61
C THR A 145 17.83 -7.51 30.76
N PHE A 146 18.16 -6.78 29.71
CA PHE A 146 17.94 -5.34 29.64
C PHE A 146 16.99 -5.02 28.49
N HIS A 147 16.13 -4.04 28.69
CA HIS A 147 15.17 -3.59 27.68
C HIS A 147 15.39 -2.11 27.38
N LYS A 148 15.40 -1.77 26.10
CA LYS A 148 15.42 -0.40 25.64
C LYS A 148 14.32 -0.20 24.59
N LYS A 149 13.44 0.76 24.84
CA LYS A 149 12.41 1.14 23.89
C LYS A 149 12.76 2.46 23.22
N LEU A 150 12.70 2.46 21.88
CA LEU A 150 12.84 3.66 21.04
C LEU A 150 11.49 3.89 20.37
N SER A 151 10.83 5.00 20.71
CA SER A 151 9.48 5.29 20.19
C SER A 151 9.54 6.27 19.02
N LYS A 152 8.62 6.10 18.07
CA LYS A 152 8.41 6.99 16.92
C LYS A 152 9.66 7.20 16.07
N ILE A 153 10.42 6.13 15.85
CA ILE A 153 11.57 6.19 14.94
C ILE A 153 11.07 6.36 13.51
N HIS A 154 11.53 7.41 12.86
CA HIS A 154 11.23 7.66 11.45
C HIS A 154 12.01 6.69 10.56
N ILE A 155 11.30 5.88 9.76
CA ILE A 155 11.90 4.89 8.85
C ILE A 155 11.92 5.35 7.39
N GLY A 156 11.08 6.30 7.04
CA GLY A 156 11.04 6.82 5.67
C GLY A 156 9.74 7.50 5.32
N LYS A 157 9.60 7.81 4.03
CA LYS A 157 8.39 8.41 3.46
C LYS A 157 7.78 7.46 2.44
N LEU A 158 6.48 7.24 2.56
CA LEU A 158 5.70 6.44 1.61
C LEU A 158 4.99 7.39 0.65
N PRO A 159 5.25 7.33 -0.67
CA PRO A 159 4.45 8.06 -1.66
C PRO A 159 2.98 7.66 -1.59
N ILE A 160 2.09 8.62 -1.67
CA ILE A 160 0.65 8.40 -1.57
C ILE A 160 0.04 8.40 -2.98
N MET A 161 -0.69 7.32 -3.28
CA MET A 161 -1.51 7.27 -4.50
C MET A 161 -2.73 8.18 -4.34
N LEU A 162 -3.00 9.03 -5.33
CA LEU A 162 -4.14 9.93 -5.32
C LEU A 162 -5.44 9.14 -5.25
N ARG A 163 -6.39 9.62 -4.45
CA ARG A 163 -7.69 9.03 -4.14
C ARG A 163 -7.65 7.67 -3.44
N SER A 164 -6.48 7.24 -2.96
CA SER A 164 -6.39 6.09 -2.05
C SER A 164 -6.95 6.41 -0.66
N ASN A 165 -7.12 5.40 0.19
CA ASN A 165 -7.67 5.57 1.54
C ASN A 165 -6.85 6.50 2.44
N ILE A 166 -5.53 6.59 2.24
CA ILE A 166 -4.64 7.50 2.98
C ILE A 166 -4.48 8.88 2.30
N CYS A 167 -5.07 9.07 1.12
CA CYS A 167 -5.01 10.32 0.40
C CYS A 167 -5.90 11.38 1.06
N VAL A 168 -5.38 12.61 1.17
CA VAL A 168 -6.12 13.76 1.74
C VAL A 168 -7.41 14.02 0.97
N LEU A 169 -7.40 13.88 -0.35
CA LEU A 169 -8.60 14.08 -1.17
C LEU A 169 -9.74 13.11 -0.86
N LYS A 170 -9.43 11.88 -0.46
CA LYS A 170 -10.43 10.89 -0.04
C LYS A 170 -10.93 11.17 1.38
N GLN A 171 -10.05 11.64 2.26
CA GLN A 171 -10.40 11.94 3.66
C GLN A 171 -11.24 13.21 3.79
N TYR A 172 -11.05 14.17 2.89
CA TYR A 172 -11.73 15.49 2.87
C TYR A 172 -12.52 15.68 1.57
N ASP A 173 -13.28 14.67 1.18
CA ASP A 173 -14.09 14.66 -0.06
C ASP A 173 -15.16 15.78 -0.12
N TYR A 174 -15.51 16.35 1.05
CA TYR A 174 -16.43 17.48 1.18
C TYR A 174 -15.82 18.82 0.80
N LEU A 175 -14.49 18.92 0.65
CA LEU A 175 -13.85 20.19 0.24
C LEU A 175 -14.10 20.47 -1.23
N ASP A 176 -14.45 21.72 -1.51
CA ASP A 176 -14.64 22.16 -2.91
C ASP A 176 -13.32 22.06 -3.71
N HIS A 177 -13.47 21.71 -4.97
CA HIS A 177 -12.37 21.61 -5.93
C HIS A 177 -11.59 22.92 -6.08
N ASN A 178 -12.25 24.07 -5.90
CA ASN A 178 -11.59 25.37 -5.90
C ASN A 178 -10.61 25.54 -4.74
N ILE A 179 -10.86 24.87 -3.60
CA ILE A 179 -9.98 24.92 -2.41
C ILE A 179 -8.82 23.94 -2.58
N THR A 180 -9.11 22.74 -3.08
CA THR A 180 -8.10 21.68 -3.25
C THR A 180 -7.23 21.91 -4.50
N GLY A 181 -7.70 22.69 -5.48
CA GLY A 181 -7.05 22.89 -6.77
C GLY A 181 -7.11 21.68 -7.70
N GLU A 182 -7.89 20.65 -7.35
CA GLU A 182 -7.95 19.40 -8.10
C GLU A 182 -9.16 19.37 -9.06
N CYS A 183 -8.99 18.70 -10.20
CA CYS A 183 -10.06 18.53 -11.17
C CYS A 183 -11.10 17.51 -10.69
N LYS A 184 -12.38 17.81 -10.89
CA LYS A 184 -13.48 16.87 -10.63
C LYS A 184 -13.38 15.58 -11.42
N MET A 185 -12.85 15.68 -12.64
CA MET A 185 -12.75 14.57 -13.58
C MET A 185 -11.47 13.78 -13.41
N ASP A 186 -10.62 14.11 -12.43
CA ASP A 186 -9.43 13.35 -12.13
C ASP A 186 -9.81 12.08 -11.36
N ALA A 187 -9.52 10.94 -11.96
CA ALA A 187 -9.80 9.62 -11.38
C ALA A 187 -8.80 9.22 -10.27
N GLY A 188 -7.62 9.84 -10.19
CA GLY A 188 -6.53 9.42 -9.30
C GLY A 188 -5.82 8.15 -9.79
N GLY A 189 -5.30 7.35 -8.86
CA GLY A 189 -4.60 6.11 -9.20
C GLY A 189 -3.16 6.30 -9.66
N TYR A 190 -2.54 7.43 -9.38
CA TYR A 190 -1.15 7.77 -9.71
C TYR A 190 -0.47 8.47 -8.54
N PHE A 191 0.84 8.68 -8.65
CA PHE A 191 1.68 9.31 -7.64
C PHE A 191 2.19 10.67 -8.15
N ILE A 192 2.53 11.56 -7.22
CA ILE A 192 3.25 12.80 -7.52
C ILE A 192 4.64 12.68 -6.89
N ILE A 193 5.65 12.62 -7.75
CA ILE A 193 7.06 12.47 -7.35
C ILE A 193 7.83 13.65 -7.91
N ASN A 194 8.41 14.46 -7.03
CA ASN A 194 9.14 15.68 -7.41
C ASN A 194 8.31 16.58 -8.36
N GLY A 195 7.03 16.75 -8.06
CA GLY A 195 6.09 17.55 -8.85
C GLY A 195 5.56 16.89 -10.13
N SER A 196 6.12 15.76 -10.54
CA SER A 196 5.69 15.05 -11.76
C SER A 196 4.74 13.91 -11.42
N GLU A 197 3.72 13.73 -12.24
CA GLU A 197 2.78 12.62 -12.13
C GLU A 197 3.39 11.34 -12.65
N LYS A 198 3.39 10.28 -11.84
CA LYS A 198 3.95 8.97 -12.13
C LYS A 198 2.92 7.89 -11.85
N THR A 199 2.82 6.92 -12.74
CA THR A 199 1.95 5.75 -12.56
C THR A 199 2.73 4.45 -12.69
N CYS A 200 2.20 3.38 -12.06
CA CYS A 200 2.69 2.03 -12.29
C CYS A 200 2.02 1.47 -13.53
N LEU A 201 2.83 1.08 -14.52
CA LEU A 201 2.31 0.41 -15.71
C LEU A 201 1.86 -1.00 -15.36
N VAL A 202 0.65 -1.34 -15.76
CA VAL A 202 0.08 -2.68 -15.59
C VAL A 202 0.51 -3.54 -16.76
N GLN A 203 0.91 -4.78 -16.46
CA GLN A 203 1.21 -5.80 -17.47
C GLN A 203 0.22 -6.95 -17.35
N GLU A 204 -0.38 -7.34 -18.46
CA GLU A 204 -1.25 -8.50 -18.55
C GLU A 204 -0.46 -9.70 -19.12
N ARG A 205 -0.63 -10.87 -18.50
CA ARG A 205 -0.12 -12.14 -19.02
C ARG A 205 -1.19 -13.22 -18.90
N ALA A 206 -1.06 -14.26 -19.71
CA ALA A 206 -1.90 -15.44 -19.57
C ALA A 206 -1.74 -16.06 -18.17
N ALA A 207 -2.82 -16.55 -17.58
CA ALA A 207 -2.79 -17.23 -16.29
C ALA A 207 -2.01 -18.54 -16.39
N GLU A 208 -1.30 -18.89 -15.32
CA GLU A 208 -0.54 -20.14 -15.26
C GLU A 208 -1.49 -21.33 -15.01
N ASN A 209 -1.03 -22.53 -15.38
CA ASN A 209 -1.75 -23.80 -15.16
C ASN A 209 -3.15 -23.88 -15.80
N GLN A 210 -3.35 -23.21 -16.94
CA GLN A 210 -4.57 -23.30 -17.72
C GLN A 210 -4.29 -23.83 -19.12
N VAL A 211 -5.26 -24.53 -19.71
CA VAL A 211 -5.20 -25.02 -21.08
C VAL A 211 -5.71 -23.91 -22.00
N TYR A 212 -4.88 -23.52 -22.97
CA TYR A 212 -5.23 -22.54 -23.99
C TYR A 212 -5.32 -23.20 -25.36
N CYS A 213 -6.40 -22.94 -26.08
CA CYS A 213 -6.57 -23.39 -27.47
C CYS A 213 -6.38 -22.20 -28.41
N PHE A 214 -5.46 -22.34 -29.38
CA PHE A 214 -5.19 -21.34 -30.40
C PHE A 214 -5.52 -21.87 -31.76
N ASP A 215 -6.17 -21.06 -32.62
CA ASP A 215 -6.37 -21.38 -33.99
C ASP A 215 -5.07 -21.14 -34.77
N THR A 216 -4.55 -22.20 -35.41
CA THR A 216 -3.30 -22.19 -36.20
C THR A 216 -3.47 -21.66 -37.60
N SER A 217 -4.71 -21.47 -38.07
CA SER A 217 -5.01 -21.08 -39.48
C SER A 217 -4.49 -19.69 -39.87
N LYS A 218 -4.05 -18.85 -38.90
CA LYS A 218 -3.50 -17.51 -39.15
C LYS A 218 -1.97 -17.43 -39.22
N ARG A 219 -1.24 -18.56 -39.18
CA ARG A 219 0.24 -18.56 -39.18
C ARG A 219 0.89 -18.63 -40.54
N ASN A 220 0.13 -18.71 -41.61
CA ASN A 220 0.65 -18.88 -42.97
C ASN A 220 0.45 -17.64 -43.86
N ASN A 221 0.76 -16.44 -43.31
CA ASN A 221 0.95 -15.26 -44.17
C ASN A 221 2.16 -14.46 -43.69
#